data_d1de88a2338c708917d9b27fafc1b342
#
_entry.id   d1de88a2338c708917d9b27fafc1b342
#
_cell.length_a   1.000
_cell.length_b   1.000
_cell.length_c   1.000
_cell.angle_alpha   90.00
_cell.angle_beta   90.00
_cell.angle_gamma   90.00
#
_symmetry.space_group_name_H-M   'P 1'
#
loop_
_entity.id
_entity.type
_entity.pdbx_description
1 polymer ?
#
loop_
_entity_poly.entity_id
_entity_poly.type
_entity_poly.pdbx_seq_one_letter_code
_entity_poly.pdbx_strand_id
1 'polypeptide(L)'
;MALTAPTFQQLIDSAAASPAELHLVGPASARLFVASALARLGPLLVVTATGREADDLTAELRGVFGDAVAVFPSWETLPHERLSPGVDTVGARLTVLRRLAHPDDARLGPPLQVVVTAARSLLQPMTPQLGLIEPVTLSVGAEVEFEGVIARLVELAYTRVDMVGRRGEFAVRGGILDVFPPTAEHPVRIEFWGDEVSEMRMFSVADQRSIPEIEVDTLIAVPCRELLLTEEVRQRAAELSARHPATEPAITGSVTDMLAKLAEGIAVDGMEALLPVLRPGEHVLLTDQLAQGTPILLCDPEKIRTRAADLIKTGSEFLEASWSAAAMGTDAPVDVAQFGGSGFAELDDVQAAAAKGGHPWWTLSQLSDESAVELDIRAAPSARGHQHDIDGIFAMLRAHVTTGGYAVVVAPGAGTAHRVVERLAECDTPAAMLESGAAPKLGVVGVLKGPLHDGVIIPGATLVVITETDLTGSRVAAVEGKRLAAKRRNTVDPLALTAGDLVVHDQHGIGRFVEMVERTVGGARREYLVLEYASSKRGGGSDKLYVPMDSLDQLSRYVGGQAPALSRLGGSDWANTKTKARRAVREIAGELVSLYAKRQASPGTRSARTPRGRPRWKTRSGTPRPSTS
;
A
#
# COMPACT_ATOMS: atom_id res chain seq x y z
N MET A 1 19.20 9.56 -23.63
CA MET A 1 19.54 8.54 -24.66
C MET A 1 18.30 7.68 -25.01
N ALA A 2 17.72 6.86 -24.12
CA ALA A 2 16.53 6.07 -24.45
C ALA A 2 15.41 6.92 -25.04
N LEU A 3 15.06 8.02 -24.39
CA LEU A 3 13.96 8.92 -24.80
C LEU A 3 14.24 9.77 -26.06
N THR A 4 15.43 9.68 -26.64
CA THR A 4 15.75 10.31 -27.94
C THR A 4 15.55 9.36 -29.13
N ALA A 5 15.17 8.10 -28.88
CA ALA A 5 14.84 7.15 -29.94
C ALA A 5 13.60 7.60 -30.72
N PRO A 6 13.52 7.29 -32.03
CA PRO A 6 12.39 7.71 -32.88
C PRO A 6 11.02 7.31 -32.33
N THR A 7 10.90 6.15 -31.71
CA THR A 7 9.64 5.66 -31.11
C THR A 7 9.14 6.58 -30.00
N PHE A 8 10.04 7.16 -29.18
CA PHE A 8 9.62 8.11 -28.15
C PHE A 8 9.33 9.51 -28.72
N GLN A 9 10.01 9.90 -29.79
CA GLN A 9 9.67 11.13 -30.46
C GLN A 9 8.26 11.04 -31.07
N GLN A 10 7.95 9.95 -31.74
CA GLN A 10 6.59 9.69 -32.27
C GLN A 10 5.54 9.68 -31.14
N LEU A 11 5.84 9.04 -30.01
CA LEU A 11 4.97 9.05 -28.82
C LEU A 11 4.73 10.48 -28.32
N ILE A 12 5.80 11.27 -28.16
CA ILE A 12 5.72 12.66 -27.70
C ILE A 12 4.91 13.52 -28.69
N ASP A 13 5.14 13.38 -29.98
CA ASP A 13 4.42 14.13 -31.01
C ASP A 13 2.91 13.76 -31.01
N SER A 14 2.58 12.47 -30.86
CA SER A 14 1.19 12.00 -30.76
C SER A 14 0.51 12.52 -29.48
N ALA A 15 1.21 12.53 -28.36
CA ALA A 15 0.68 12.99 -27.08
C ALA A 15 0.63 14.53 -26.98
N ALA A 16 1.54 15.25 -27.64
CA ALA A 16 1.59 16.72 -27.62
C ALA A 16 0.33 17.38 -28.21
N ALA A 17 -0.36 16.68 -29.11
CA ALA A 17 -1.68 17.09 -29.60
C ALA A 17 -2.79 16.96 -28.55
N SER A 18 -2.47 16.40 -27.38
CA SER A 18 -3.39 16.15 -26.26
C SER A 18 -4.72 15.50 -26.69
N PRO A 19 -4.69 14.37 -27.45
CA PRO A 19 -5.91 13.70 -27.87
C PRO A 19 -6.69 13.20 -26.66
N ALA A 20 -8.02 13.22 -26.73
CA ALA A 20 -8.88 12.70 -25.66
C ALA A 20 -8.58 11.24 -25.34
N GLU A 21 -8.26 10.45 -26.35
CA GLU A 21 -7.86 9.05 -26.25
C GLU A 21 -6.57 8.81 -27.04
N LEU A 22 -5.66 8.01 -26.46
CA LEU A 22 -4.42 7.58 -27.09
C LEU A 22 -4.16 6.12 -26.68
N HIS A 23 -4.09 5.25 -27.68
CA HIS A 23 -3.82 3.83 -27.47
C HIS A 23 -2.38 3.51 -27.87
N LEU A 24 -1.59 3.05 -26.91
CA LEU A 24 -0.19 2.69 -27.10
C LEU A 24 -0.04 1.17 -26.97
N VAL A 25 0.81 0.59 -27.82
CA VAL A 25 1.13 -0.83 -27.77
C VAL A 25 2.60 -1.02 -27.44
N GLY A 26 2.86 -1.79 -26.39
CA GLY A 26 4.21 -2.12 -25.95
C GLY A 26 4.23 -3.11 -24.80
N PRO A 27 5.40 -3.70 -24.49
CA PRO A 27 5.55 -4.64 -23.37
C PRO A 27 5.39 -3.94 -22.03
N ALA A 28 5.07 -4.71 -20.99
CA ALA A 28 4.97 -4.18 -19.62
C ALA A 28 6.25 -3.48 -19.14
N SER A 29 7.43 -3.92 -19.60
CA SER A 29 8.72 -3.29 -19.31
C SER A 29 8.88 -1.89 -19.93
N ALA A 30 8.01 -1.49 -20.86
CA ALA A 30 8.02 -0.14 -21.44
C ALA A 30 7.41 0.94 -20.51
N ARG A 31 6.68 0.56 -19.45
CA ARG A 31 5.91 1.48 -18.57
C ARG A 31 6.74 2.65 -18.06
N LEU A 32 7.94 2.37 -17.50
CA LEU A 32 8.87 3.40 -17.03
C LEU A 32 9.21 4.42 -18.13
N PHE A 33 9.56 3.93 -19.31
CA PHE A 33 10.02 4.77 -20.41
C PHE A 33 8.89 5.60 -21.02
N VAL A 34 7.70 4.98 -21.19
CA VAL A 34 6.49 5.64 -21.68
C VAL A 34 6.05 6.72 -20.71
N ALA A 35 5.88 6.38 -19.42
CA ALA A 35 5.52 7.36 -18.39
C ALA A 35 6.56 8.48 -18.29
N SER A 36 7.86 8.16 -18.39
CA SER A 36 8.93 9.17 -18.38
C SER A 36 8.91 10.08 -19.62
N ALA A 37 8.54 9.56 -20.79
CA ALA A 37 8.42 10.37 -21.99
C ALA A 37 7.22 11.32 -21.89
N LEU A 38 6.06 10.81 -21.47
CA LEU A 38 4.82 11.58 -21.33
C LEU A 38 4.91 12.65 -20.24
N ALA A 39 5.52 12.32 -19.10
CA ALA A 39 5.72 13.27 -17.99
C ALA A 39 6.59 14.48 -18.36
N ARG A 40 7.33 14.44 -19.46
CA ARG A 40 8.06 15.63 -19.98
C ARG A 40 7.16 16.67 -20.60
N LEU A 41 5.94 16.30 -20.99
CA LEU A 41 4.95 17.21 -21.55
C LEU A 41 4.14 17.94 -20.46
N GLY A 42 4.08 17.37 -19.26
CA GLY A 42 3.34 17.93 -18.14
C GLY A 42 3.03 16.88 -17.07
N PRO A 43 2.23 17.24 -16.06
CA PRO A 43 1.80 16.30 -15.02
C PRO A 43 1.07 15.09 -15.62
N LEU A 44 1.23 13.92 -15.00
CA LEU A 44 0.67 12.66 -15.46
C LEU A 44 0.14 11.82 -14.27
N LEU A 45 -1.08 11.29 -14.38
CA LEU A 45 -1.56 10.21 -13.51
C LEU A 45 -1.30 8.86 -14.20
N VAL A 46 -0.58 7.95 -13.55
CA VAL A 46 -0.35 6.60 -14.04
C VAL A 46 -1.12 5.60 -13.18
N VAL A 47 -1.92 4.75 -13.83
CA VAL A 47 -2.74 3.74 -13.17
C VAL A 47 -2.22 2.34 -13.49
N THR A 48 -2.05 1.53 -12.46
CA THR A 48 -1.68 0.12 -12.56
C THR A 48 -2.79 -0.78 -12.00
N ALA A 49 -2.78 -2.07 -12.31
CA ALA A 49 -3.80 -2.98 -11.82
C ALA A 49 -3.71 -3.22 -10.29
N THR A 50 -2.49 -3.21 -9.74
CA THR A 50 -2.25 -3.54 -8.33
C THR A 50 -1.38 -2.50 -7.62
N GLY A 51 -1.52 -2.40 -6.28
CA GLY A 51 -0.70 -1.50 -5.46
C GLY A 51 0.80 -1.83 -5.56
N ARG A 52 1.16 -3.12 -5.68
CA ARG A 52 2.55 -3.52 -5.85
C ARG A 52 3.15 -3.00 -7.15
N GLU A 53 2.40 -3.10 -8.26
CA GLU A 53 2.86 -2.52 -9.53
C GLU A 53 3.00 -1.00 -9.45
N ALA A 54 2.10 -0.33 -8.69
CA ALA A 54 2.20 1.11 -8.45
C ALA A 54 3.46 1.47 -7.64
N ASP A 55 3.76 0.72 -6.57
CA ASP A 55 4.95 0.92 -5.75
C ASP A 55 6.23 0.69 -6.55
N ASP A 56 6.29 -0.42 -7.29
CA ASP A 56 7.44 -0.79 -8.11
C ASP A 56 7.71 0.30 -9.18
N LEU A 57 6.68 0.72 -9.92
CA LEU A 57 6.80 1.79 -10.94
C LEU A 57 7.14 3.15 -10.31
N THR A 58 6.60 3.47 -9.13
CA THR A 58 6.97 4.69 -8.39
C THR A 58 8.44 4.71 -8.03
N ALA A 59 9.00 3.58 -7.56
CA ALA A 59 10.41 3.47 -7.24
C ALA A 59 11.29 3.68 -8.48
N GLU A 60 10.89 3.10 -9.61
CA GLU A 60 11.56 3.27 -10.91
C GLU A 60 11.53 4.73 -11.39
N LEU A 61 10.35 5.37 -11.36
CA LEU A 61 10.17 6.76 -11.79
C LEU A 61 10.89 7.75 -10.88
N ARG A 62 10.99 7.48 -9.57
CA ARG A 62 11.81 8.28 -8.65
C ARG A 62 13.29 8.27 -9.01
N GLY A 63 13.78 7.21 -9.63
CA GLY A 63 15.13 7.18 -10.20
C GLY A 63 15.36 8.21 -11.33
N VAL A 64 14.27 8.71 -11.95
CA VAL A 64 14.30 9.68 -13.06
C VAL A 64 13.93 11.09 -12.60
N PHE A 65 12.87 11.22 -11.80
CA PHE A 65 12.26 12.50 -11.43
C PHE A 65 12.40 12.85 -9.94
N GLY A 66 13.05 12.00 -9.15
CA GLY A 66 13.22 12.25 -7.71
C GLY A 66 11.88 12.39 -6.97
N ASP A 67 11.80 13.44 -6.14
CA ASP A 67 10.64 13.72 -5.30
C ASP A 67 9.44 14.32 -6.06
N ALA A 68 9.58 14.58 -7.37
CA ALA A 68 8.44 14.97 -8.22
C ALA A 68 7.52 13.78 -8.55
N VAL A 69 7.79 12.58 -7.99
CA VAL A 69 6.96 11.36 -8.14
C VAL A 69 6.40 10.94 -6.80
N ALA A 70 5.09 10.70 -6.78
CA ALA A 70 4.42 10.17 -5.60
C ALA A 70 3.52 8.97 -5.94
N VAL A 71 3.41 8.03 -5.00
CA VAL A 71 2.38 6.99 -5.04
C VAL A 71 1.16 7.47 -4.26
N PHE A 72 -0.04 7.29 -4.82
CA PHE A 72 -1.30 7.46 -4.12
C PHE A 72 -1.81 6.06 -3.72
N PRO A 73 -1.61 5.64 -2.45
CA PRO A 73 -1.87 4.27 -2.03
C PRO A 73 -3.37 3.99 -1.89
N SER A 74 -3.73 2.71 -1.96
CA SER A 74 -5.10 2.24 -1.65
C SER A 74 -5.28 2.04 -0.16
N TRP A 75 -6.51 2.25 0.35
CA TRP A 75 -6.86 1.74 1.66
C TRP A 75 -6.69 0.22 1.70
N GLU A 76 -6.27 -0.30 2.84
CA GLU A 76 -6.15 -1.74 3.09
C GLU A 76 -7.53 -2.36 3.30
N THR A 77 -8.47 -1.57 3.83
CA THR A 77 -9.84 -1.98 4.19
C THR A 77 -10.80 -1.84 3.02
N LEU A 78 -11.84 -2.65 2.99
CA LEU A 78 -12.96 -2.48 2.05
C LEU A 78 -13.91 -1.38 2.55
N PRO A 79 -14.68 -0.73 1.66
CA PRO A 79 -15.56 0.38 2.04
C PRO A 79 -16.58 0.06 3.13
N HIS A 80 -16.99 -1.20 3.26
CA HIS A 80 -17.98 -1.68 4.25
C HIS A 80 -17.36 -2.45 5.43
N GLU A 81 -16.03 -2.50 5.53
CA GLU A 81 -15.35 -3.06 6.69
C GLU A 81 -15.46 -2.12 7.89
N ARG A 82 -15.64 -2.70 9.08
CA ARG A 82 -15.61 -1.98 10.37
C ARG A 82 -14.18 -1.71 10.87
N LEU A 83 -13.26 -1.54 9.96
CA LEU A 83 -11.88 -1.20 10.22
C LEU A 83 -11.54 0.07 9.47
N SER A 84 -10.95 1.01 10.14
CA SER A 84 -10.41 2.20 9.50
C SER A 84 -9.11 1.88 8.76
N PRO A 85 -8.81 2.60 7.67
CA PRO A 85 -7.51 2.49 7.01
C PRO A 85 -6.37 2.87 7.97
N GLY A 86 -5.18 2.36 7.70
CA GLY A 86 -3.99 2.68 8.48
C GLY A 86 -3.68 4.17 8.46
N VAL A 87 -3.28 4.70 9.61
CA VAL A 87 -2.93 6.14 9.75
C VAL A 87 -1.82 6.54 8.79
N ASP A 88 -0.85 5.68 8.56
CA ASP A 88 0.24 5.86 7.59
C ASP A 88 -0.26 5.93 6.14
N THR A 89 -1.19 5.07 5.75
CA THR A 89 -1.84 5.11 4.43
C THR A 89 -2.64 6.38 4.23
N VAL A 90 -3.44 6.77 5.23
CA VAL A 90 -4.18 8.05 5.21
C VAL A 90 -3.22 9.22 5.08
N GLY A 91 -2.17 9.27 5.90
CA GLY A 91 -1.18 10.34 5.84
C GLY A 91 -0.47 10.44 4.49
N ALA A 92 -0.10 9.31 3.89
CA ALA A 92 0.50 9.28 2.56
C ALA A 92 -0.46 9.83 1.48
N ARG A 93 -1.74 9.44 1.51
CA ARG A 93 -2.77 9.96 0.60
C ARG A 93 -2.98 11.46 0.76
N LEU A 94 -3.14 11.93 2.00
CA LEU A 94 -3.33 13.35 2.29
C LEU A 94 -2.13 14.20 1.90
N THR A 95 -0.91 13.67 2.03
CA THR A 95 0.30 14.35 1.56
C THR A 95 0.29 14.53 0.05
N VAL A 96 -0.12 13.50 -0.72
CA VAL A 96 -0.24 13.62 -2.17
C VAL A 96 -1.31 14.63 -2.56
N LEU A 97 -2.51 14.53 -1.95
CA LEU A 97 -3.61 15.46 -2.23
C LEU A 97 -3.24 16.92 -1.91
N ARG A 98 -2.51 17.13 -0.80
CA ARG A 98 -2.03 18.47 -0.45
C ARG A 98 -1.02 19.01 -1.47
N ARG A 99 -0.08 18.19 -1.95
CA ARG A 99 0.85 18.58 -3.01
C ARG A 99 0.16 18.89 -4.34
N LEU A 100 -0.93 18.17 -4.65
CA LEU A 100 -1.75 18.46 -5.83
C LEU A 100 -2.52 19.78 -5.68
N ALA A 101 -3.05 20.06 -4.47
CA ALA A 101 -3.80 21.29 -4.18
C ALA A 101 -2.89 22.53 -4.05
N HIS A 102 -1.63 22.35 -3.64
CA HIS A 102 -0.67 23.43 -3.39
C HIS A 102 0.67 23.18 -4.13
N PRO A 103 0.68 23.14 -5.46
CA PRO A 103 1.88 22.80 -6.24
C PRO A 103 3.03 23.81 -6.08
N ASP A 104 2.73 25.03 -5.68
CA ASP A 104 3.72 26.11 -5.50
C ASP A 104 4.27 26.21 -4.07
N ASP A 105 3.80 25.39 -3.12
CA ASP A 105 4.32 25.38 -1.75
C ASP A 105 5.62 24.58 -1.67
N ALA A 106 6.75 25.29 -1.70
CA ALA A 106 8.10 24.71 -1.63
C ALA A 106 8.35 23.83 -0.39
N ARG A 107 7.60 24.04 0.71
CA ARG A 107 7.70 23.21 1.93
C ARG A 107 7.22 21.76 1.70
N LEU A 108 6.38 21.55 0.69
CA LEU A 108 5.85 20.24 0.33
C LEU A 108 6.74 19.48 -0.67
N GLY A 109 7.85 20.09 -1.09
CA GLY A 109 8.74 19.56 -2.13
C GLY A 109 8.41 20.08 -3.53
N PRO A 110 9.06 19.56 -4.57
CA PRO A 110 8.81 20.00 -5.95
C PRO A 110 7.38 19.66 -6.40
N PRO A 111 6.80 20.40 -7.37
CA PRO A 111 5.51 20.05 -7.96
C PRO A 111 5.51 18.60 -8.47
N LEU A 112 4.37 17.90 -8.30
CA LEU A 112 4.24 16.53 -8.75
C LEU A 112 4.17 16.47 -10.28
N GLN A 113 5.15 15.79 -10.88
CA GLN A 113 5.13 15.47 -12.31
C GLN A 113 4.43 14.14 -12.60
N VAL A 114 4.56 13.16 -11.69
CA VAL A 114 3.89 11.88 -11.85
C VAL A 114 3.26 11.46 -10.53
N VAL A 115 1.96 11.15 -10.59
CA VAL A 115 1.27 10.44 -9.53
C VAL A 115 1.00 9.02 -10.03
N VAL A 116 1.41 8.02 -9.27
CA VAL A 116 1.13 6.60 -9.59
C VAL A 116 0.10 6.06 -8.62
N THR A 117 -0.89 5.34 -9.13
CA THR A 117 -1.93 4.75 -8.29
C THR A 117 -2.35 3.38 -8.80
N ALA A 118 -3.07 2.62 -7.98
CA ALA A 118 -3.67 1.36 -8.39
C ALA A 118 -5.14 1.54 -8.75
N ALA A 119 -5.70 0.61 -9.54
CA ALA A 119 -7.11 0.58 -9.90
C ALA A 119 -8.03 0.75 -8.68
N ARG A 120 -7.69 0.13 -7.55
CA ARG A 120 -8.48 0.24 -6.31
C ARG A 120 -8.61 1.67 -5.81
N SER A 121 -7.53 2.46 -5.80
CA SER A 121 -7.57 3.86 -5.37
C SER A 121 -8.26 4.76 -6.38
N LEU A 122 -8.13 4.45 -7.68
CA LEU A 122 -8.80 5.16 -8.75
C LEU A 122 -10.32 5.08 -8.62
N LEU A 123 -10.84 3.90 -8.23
CA LEU A 123 -12.27 3.62 -8.10
C LEU A 123 -12.83 4.00 -6.74
N GLN A 124 -12.01 4.43 -5.79
CA GLN A 124 -12.42 4.68 -4.42
C GLN A 124 -12.90 6.12 -4.23
N PRO A 125 -14.19 6.34 -3.91
CA PRO A 125 -14.69 7.64 -3.53
C PRO A 125 -14.03 8.14 -2.24
N MET A 126 -13.82 9.45 -2.13
CA MET A 126 -13.25 10.09 -0.96
C MET A 126 -13.97 11.41 -0.65
N THR A 127 -13.71 11.95 0.53
CA THR A 127 -14.20 13.26 0.96
C THR A 127 -13.60 14.36 0.07
N PRO A 128 -14.37 15.38 -0.34
CA PRO A 128 -13.83 16.51 -1.08
C PRO A 128 -12.89 17.35 -0.20
N GLN A 129 -12.05 18.14 -0.86
CA GLN A 129 -11.18 19.14 -0.23
C GLN A 129 -10.16 18.60 0.79
N LEU A 130 -9.86 17.31 0.78
CA LEU A 130 -8.87 16.70 1.68
C LEU A 130 -7.47 17.35 1.54
N GLY A 131 -7.08 17.76 0.35
CA GLY A 131 -5.82 18.46 0.10
C GLY A 131 -5.77 19.88 0.66
N LEU A 132 -6.92 20.47 1.01
CA LEU A 132 -7.02 21.82 1.56
C LEU A 132 -7.00 21.84 3.09
N ILE A 133 -7.07 20.69 3.75
CA ILE A 133 -7.02 20.62 5.22
C ILE A 133 -5.63 21.08 5.70
N GLU A 134 -5.59 22.17 6.46
CA GLU A 134 -4.34 22.68 7.00
C GLU A 134 -3.79 21.73 8.08
N PRO A 135 -2.55 21.21 7.92
CA PRO A 135 -1.88 20.42 8.94
C PRO A 135 -1.44 21.31 10.10
N VAL A 136 -1.11 20.72 11.24
CA VAL A 136 -0.31 21.41 12.24
C VAL A 136 1.11 21.56 11.69
N THR A 137 1.55 22.81 11.54
CA THR A 137 2.92 23.13 11.10
C THR A 137 3.58 23.93 12.21
N LEU A 138 4.69 23.40 12.73
CA LEU A 138 5.50 24.06 13.76
C LEU A 138 6.93 24.21 13.25
N SER A 139 7.56 25.33 13.59
CA SER A 139 8.99 25.56 13.30
C SER A 139 9.69 26.08 14.54
N VAL A 140 10.95 25.75 14.72
CA VAL A 140 11.77 26.27 15.83
C VAL A 140 11.80 27.80 15.76
N GLY A 141 11.58 28.44 16.89
CA GLY A 141 11.49 29.91 17.03
C GLY A 141 10.12 30.50 16.65
N ALA A 142 9.13 29.70 16.27
CA ALA A 142 7.78 30.20 16.01
C ALA A 142 7.00 30.40 17.31
N GLU A 143 6.22 31.49 17.39
CA GLU A 143 5.23 31.72 18.45
C GLU A 143 3.88 31.12 18.03
N VAL A 144 3.37 30.15 18.78
CA VAL A 144 2.13 29.45 18.50
C VAL A 144 1.44 29.10 19.81
N GLU A 145 0.16 29.43 19.94
CA GLU A 145 -0.62 29.12 21.15
C GLU A 145 -0.60 27.60 21.43
N PHE A 146 0.02 27.22 22.55
CA PHE A 146 0.24 25.79 22.88
C PHE A 146 -1.05 24.99 22.96
N GLU A 147 -2.08 25.52 23.64
CA GLU A 147 -3.38 24.85 23.76
C GLU A 147 -4.12 24.77 22.41
N GLY A 148 -3.93 25.76 21.54
CA GLY A 148 -4.45 25.76 20.18
C GLY A 148 -3.85 24.64 19.33
N VAL A 149 -2.55 24.36 19.47
CA VAL A 149 -1.88 23.23 18.80
C VAL A 149 -2.47 21.91 19.27
N ILE A 150 -2.69 21.74 20.59
CA ILE A 150 -3.30 20.52 21.16
C ILE A 150 -4.72 20.32 20.62
N ALA A 151 -5.55 21.36 20.64
CA ALA A 151 -6.90 21.32 20.10
C ALA A 151 -6.90 20.95 18.61
N ARG A 152 -5.99 21.54 17.83
CA ARG A 152 -5.87 21.24 16.41
C ARG A 152 -5.44 19.81 16.14
N LEU A 153 -4.52 19.23 16.91
CA LEU A 153 -4.17 17.80 16.78
C LEU A 153 -5.38 16.89 17.03
N VAL A 154 -6.23 17.20 18.01
CA VAL A 154 -7.46 16.44 18.26
C VAL A 154 -8.43 16.56 17.08
N GLU A 155 -8.63 17.76 16.50
CA GLU A 155 -9.45 17.97 15.30
C GLU A 155 -8.92 17.17 14.10
N LEU A 156 -7.59 17.04 13.97
CA LEU A 156 -6.93 16.23 12.94
C LEU A 156 -6.92 14.74 13.25
N ALA A 157 -7.70 14.31 14.24
CA ALA A 157 -7.89 12.93 14.68
C ALA A 157 -6.64 12.25 15.25
N TYR A 158 -5.71 13.01 15.84
CA TYR A 158 -4.66 12.44 16.67
C TYR A 158 -5.23 11.96 18.00
N THR A 159 -4.69 10.86 18.51
CA THR A 159 -5.08 10.29 19.80
C THR A 159 -4.14 10.76 20.90
N ARG A 160 -4.68 11.38 21.95
CA ARG A 160 -3.90 11.74 23.13
C ARG A 160 -3.60 10.51 23.97
N VAL A 161 -2.33 10.33 24.32
CA VAL A 161 -1.82 9.21 25.13
C VAL A 161 -0.87 9.71 26.20
N ASP A 162 -0.55 8.87 27.19
CA ASP A 162 0.46 9.23 28.21
C ASP A 162 1.88 9.17 27.64
N MET A 163 2.12 8.26 26.68
CA MET A 163 3.42 8.07 26.04
C MET A 163 3.22 7.65 24.60
N VAL A 164 3.83 8.39 23.67
CA VAL A 164 3.72 8.16 22.23
C VAL A 164 4.42 6.86 21.85
N GLY A 165 3.67 5.97 21.20
CA GLY A 165 4.12 4.67 20.74
C GLY A 165 3.78 4.38 19.28
N ARG A 166 2.80 5.09 18.68
CA ARG A 166 2.30 4.81 17.32
C ARG A 166 2.09 6.10 16.55
N ARG A 167 2.12 5.98 15.22
CA ARG A 167 1.72 7.08 14.34
C ARG A 167 0.29 7.52 14.63
N GLY A 168 0.05 8.84 14.62
CA GLY A 168 -1.24 9.43 14.96
C GLY A 168 -1.47 9.61 16.46
N GLU A 169 -0.47 9.37 17.30
CA GLU A 169 -0.53 9.64 18.74
C GLU A 169 0.22 10.94 19.08
N PHE A 170 -0.23 11.59 20.15
CA PHE A 170 0.49 12.69 20.77
C PHE A 170 0.39 12.61 22.31
N ALA A 171 1.41 13.16 23.00
CA ALA A 171 1.44 13.24 24.46
C ALA A 171 1.86 14.64 24.90
N VAL A 172 1.31 15.09 26.03
CA VAL A 172 1.60 16.40 26.61
C VAL A 172 2.11 16.22 28.04
N ARG A 173 3.28 16.81 28.34
CA ARG A 173 3.90 16.76 29.67
C ARG A 173 4.49 18.13 30.02
N GLY A 174 3.71 18.94 30.73
CA GLY A 174 4.12 20.36 30.97
C GLY A 174 4.23 21.11 29.65
N GLY A 175 5.37 21.75 29.40
CA GLY A 175 5.67 22.46 28.15
C GLY A 175 6.25 21.55 27.04
N ILE A 176 6.14 20.22 27.16
CA ILE A 176 6.65 19.29 26.16
C ILE A 176 5.49 18.63 25.43
N LEU A 177 5.54 18.67 24.10
CA LEU A 177 4.60 18.03 23.20
C LEU A 177 5.34 16.97 22.37
N ASP A 178 5.00 15.70 22.57
CA ASP A 178 5.46 14.58 21.75
C ASP A 178 4.41 14.28 20.68
N VAL A 179 4.78 14.26 19.41
CA VAL A 179 3.85 13.97 18.29
C VAL A 179 4.46 12.93 17.36
N PHE A 180 3.68 11.94 16.95
CA PHE A 180 4.09 10.99 15.92
C PHE A 180 3.25 11.18 14.65
N PRO A 181 3.70 12.00 13.69
CA PRO A 181 2.97 12.23 12.46
C PRO A 181 2.79 10.94 11.63
N PRO A 182 1.71 10.84 10.84
CA PRO A 182 1.40 9.67 10.01
C PRO A 182 2.52 9.23 9.06
N THR A 183 3.25 10.19 8.50
CA THR A 183 4.28 9.96 7.47
C THR A 183 5.71 10.01 8.01
N ALA A 184 5.90 10.33 9.29
CA ALA A 184 7.21 10.40 9.90
C ALA A 184 7.78 9.01 10.23
N GLU A 185 9.09 8.85 10.21
CA GLU A 185 9.78 7.63 10.64
C GLU A 185 9.87 7.54 12.16
N HIS A 186 10.09 8.67 12.80
CA HIS A 186 10.24 8.82 14.25
C HIS A 186 9.28 9.89 14.77
N PRO A 187 8.79 9.76 16.01
CA PRO A 187 8.08 10.83 16.66
C PRO A 187 9.00 12.02 16.95
N VAL A 188 8.39 13.20 17.05
CA VAL A 188 9.07 14.47 17.33
C VAL A 188 8.68 14.94 18.71
N ARG A 189 9.65 15.27 19.53
CA ARG A 189 9.51 15.98 20.81
C ARG A 189 9.73 17.45 20.57
N ILE A 190 8.77 18.26 20.99
CA ILE A 190 8.75 19.71 20.83
C ILE A 190 8.74 20.32 22.21
N GLU A 191 9.71 21.18 22.50
CA GLU A 191 9.78 21.92 23.76
C GLU A 191 9.23 23.33 23.54
N PHE A 192 8.30 23.73 24.39
CA PHE A 192 7.69 25.04 24.39
C PHE A 192 8.16 25.84 25.60
N TRP A 193 8.52 27.09 25.37
CA TRP A 193 8.74 28.08 26.41
C TRP A 193 7.62 29.13 26.33
N GLY A 194 6.56 28.94 27.14
CA GLY A 194 5.29 29.63 26.90
C GLY A 194 4.68 29.19 25.57
N ASP A 195 4.48 30.10 24.65
CA ASP A 195 3.96 29.84 23.29
C ASP A 195 5.08 29.80 22.22
N GLU A 196 6.35 29.92 22.60
CA GLU A 196 7.50 29.81 21.69
C GLU A 196 7.96 28.35 21.57
N VAL A 197 8.11 27.86 20.35
CA VAL A 197 8.76 26.57 20.06
C VAL A 197 10.27 26.74 20.22
N SER A 198 10.82 26.30 21.37
CA SER A 198 12.23 26.48 21.68
C SER A 198 13.14 25.46 21.03
N GLU A 199 12.70 24.21 20.92
CA GLU A 199 13.51 23.13 20.36
C GLU A 199 12.61 22.00 19.82
N MET A 200 13.12 21.30 18.78
CA MET A 200 12.53 20.07 18.25
C MET A 200 13.59 18.98 18.14
N ARG A 201 13.24 17.75 18.53
CA ARG A 201 14.12 16.57 18.43
C ARG A 201 13.34 15.35 18.03
N MET A 202 13.88 14.54 17.13
CA MET A 202 13.35 13.19 16.92
C MET A 202 13.75 12.28 18.08
N PHE A 203 12.91 11.31 18.41
CA PHE A 203 13.21 10.33 19.44
C PHE A 203 12.78 8.92 19.04
N SER A 204 13.42 7.93 19.66
CA SER A 204 13.10 6.50 19.46
C SER A 204 11.89 6.13 20.32
N VAL A 205 10.94 5.41 19.72
CA VAL A 205 9.78 4.88 20.43
C VAL A 205 10.17 3.86 21.48
N ALA A 206 11.21 3.04 21.22
CA ALA A 206 11.59 1.91 22.05
C ALA A 206 12.10 2.32 23.44
N ASP A 207 12.91 3.39 23.51
CA ASP A 207 13.54 3.85 24.75
C ASP A 207 13.23 5.31 25.10
N GLN A 208 12.44 5.99 24.28
CA GLN A 208 12.02 7.39 24.45
C GLN A 208 13.18 8.40 24.46
N ARG A 209 14.36 8.00 23.95
CA ARG A 209 15.55 8.84 23.90
C ARG A 209 15.64 9.60 22.60
N SER A 210 16.14 10.82 22.67
CA SER A 210 16.39 11.65 21.49
C SER A 210 17.42 10.99 20.56
N ILE A 211 17.23 11.15 19.26
CA ILE A 211 18.12 10.70 18.18
C ILE A 211 18.92 11.93 17.72
N PRO A 212 20.12 12.16 18.27
CA PRO A 212 20.85 13.41 18.04
C PRO A 212 21.40 13.56 16.62
N GLU A 213 21.45 12.47 15.84
CA GLU A 213 21.96 12.46 14.47
C GLU A 213 20.95 13.02 13.45
N ILE A 214 19.69 13.26 13.86
CA ILE A 214 18.63 13.74 12.98
C ILE A 214 18.18 15.11 13.47
N GLU A 215 18.58 16.15 12.74
CA GLU A 215 18.09 17.51 12.96
C GLU A 215 16.68 17.66 12.41
N VAL A 216 15.81 18.35 13.16
CA VAL A 216 14.45 18.67 12.75
C VAL A 216 14.11 20.09 13.19
N ASP A 217 13.88 20.95 12.20
CA ASP A 217 13.54 22.36 12.42
C ASP A 217 12.06 22.65 12.17
N THR A 218 11.36 21.72 11.50
CA THR A 218 9.95 21.89 11.13
C THR A 218 9.21 20.55 11.28
N LEU A 219 8.05 20.61 11.92
CA LEU A 219 7.07 19.53 11.97
C LEU A 219 5.89 19.85 11.04
N ILE A 220 5.48 18.89 10.23
CA ILE A 220 4.21 18.93 9.48
C ILE A 220 3.40 17.70 9.87
N ALA A 221 2.32 17.92 10.63
CA ALA A 221 1.45 16.88 11.13
C ALA A 221 0.12 16.90 10.36
N VAL A 222 0.02 16.05 9.32
CA VAL A 222 -1.18 15.88 8.50
C VAL A 222 -2.27 15.13 9.27
N PRO A 223 -3.55 15.22 8.87
CA PRO A 223 -4.62 14.48 9.54
C PRO A 223 -4.38 12.96 9.58
N CYS A 224 -4.91 12.32 10.60
CA CYS A 224 -4.84 10.87 10.78
C CYS A 224 -6.01 10.11 10.16
N ARG A 225 -7.05 10.82 9.70
CA ARG A 225 -8.25 10.26 9.07
C ARG A 225 -8.70 11.11 7.88
N GLU A 226 -9.33 10.49 6.88
CA GLU A 226 -9.95 11.19 5.76
C GLU A 226 -11.36 11.72 6.12
N LEU A 227 -12.04 11.08 7.06
CA LEU A 227 -13.28 11.58 7.64
C LEU A 227 -12.98 12.24 9.00
N LEU A 228 -13.01 13.57 9.05
CA LEU A 228 -12.85 14.32 10.28
C LEU A 228 -14.22 14.62 10.91
N LEU A 229 -14.28 14.62 12.25
CA LEU A 229 -15.49 14.90 13.02
C LEU A 229 -15.72 16.40 13.15
N THR A 230 -15.96 17.06 12.01
CA THR A 230 -16.40 18.46 11.99
C THR A 230 -17.77 18.62 12.63
N GLU A 231 -18.16 19.84 12.99
CA GLU A 231 -19.47 20.11 13.56
C GLU A 231 -20.61 19.64 12.63
N GLU A 232 -20.45 19.82 11.31
CA GLU A 232 -21.42 19.35 10.30
C GLU A 232 -21.56 17.82 10.30
N VAL A 233 -20.44 17.10 10.38
CA VAL A 233 -20.43 15.62 10.43
C VAL A 233 -21.08 15.13 11.72
N ARG A 234 -20.81 15.79 12.85
CA ARG A 234 -21.39 15.46 14.16
C ARG A 234 -22.91 15.71 14.18
N GLN A 235 -23.36 16.85 13.67
CA GLN A 235 -24.77 17.16 13.55
C GLN A 235 -25.50 16.14 12.65
N ARG A 236 -24.88 15.79 11.51
CA ARG A 236 -25.44 14.79 10.61
C ARG A 236 -25.52 13.40 11.26
N ALA A 237 -24.52 13.01 12.02
CA ALA A 237 -24.53 11.77 12.79
C ALA A 237 -25.66 11.77 13.83
N ALA A 238 -25.89 12.90 14.53
CA ALA A 238 -26.98 13.06 15.50
C ALA A 238 -28.35 12.94 14.83
N GLU A 239 -28.55 13.59 13.67
CA GLU A 239 -29.80 13.48 12.91
C GLU A 239 -30.08 12.03 12.48
N LEU A 240 -29.08 11.32 11.98
CA LEU A 240 -29.21 9.93 11.54
C LEU A 240 -29.49 9.01 12.73
N SER A 241 -28.79 9.20 13.84
CA SER A 241 -29.04 8.44 15.09
C SER A 241 -30.47 8.63 15.60
N ALA A 242 -30.98 9.85 15.55
CA ALA A 242 -32.36 10.15 15.97
C ALA A 242 -33.45 9.53 15.07
N ARG A 243 -33.15 9.35 13.76
CA ARG A 243 -34.10 8.70 12.81
C ARG A 243 -34.13 7.19 12.93
N HIS A 244 -33.08 6.58 13.46
CA HIS A 244 -32.93 5.14 13.65
C HIS A 244 -32.70 4.82 15.14
N PRO A 245 -33.72 5.10 16.02
CA PRO A 245 -33.58 4.78 17.43
C PRO A 245 -33.43 3.27 17.60
N ALA A 246 -32.49 2.87 18.46
CA ALA A 246 -32.34 1.47 18.82
C ALA A 246 -33.66 0.94 19.40
N THR A 247 -34.20 -0.11 18.81
CA THR A 247 -35.41 -0.78 19.26
C THR A 247 -35.21 -1.65 20.50
N GLU A 248 -33.93 -1.91 20.84
CA GLU A 248 -33.46 -2.61 22.06
C GLU A 248 -32.22 -1.89 22.59
N PRO A 249 -31.76 -2.15 23.84
CA PRO A 249 -30.51 -1.57 24.33
C PRO A 249 -29.42 -1.84 23.32
N ALA A 250 -28.84 -0.75 22.80
CA ALA A 250 -27.93 -0.77 21.66
C ALA A 250 -26.84 -1.83 21.86
N ILE A 251 -26.82 -2.82 20.97
CA ILE A 251 -25.72 -3.78 20.91
C ILE A 251 -24.47 -2.94 20.61
N THR A 252 -23.50 -2.99 21.51
CA THR A 252 -22.23 -2.27 21.39
C THR A 252 -21.65 -2.55 20.01
N GLY A 253 -21.38 -1.49 19.23
CA GLY A 253 -20.85 -1.61 17.88
C GLY A 253 -21.91 -1.67 16.76
N SER A 254 -23.19 -1.48 17.03
CA SER A 254 -24.21 -1.28 15.99
C SER A 254 -23.99 0.05 15.25
N VAL A 255 -24.56 0.20 14.04
CA VAL A 255 -24.52 1.47 13.30
C VAL A 255 -25.07 2.63 14.12
N THR A 256 -26.11 2.37 14.89
CA THR A 256 -26.72 3.37 15.78
C THR A 256 -25.77 3.79 16.89
N ASP A 257 -25.05 2.84 17.52
CA ASP A 257 -24.02 3.12 18.53
C ASP A 257 -22.85 3.93 17.91
N MET A 258 -22.42 3.57 16.69
CA MET A 258 -21.40 4.33 15.96
C MET A 258 -21.87 5.78 15.72
N LEU A 259 -23.07 5.96 15.19
CA LEU A 259 -23.62 7.30 14.91
C LEU A 259 -23.77 8.13 16.19
N ALA A 260 -24.20 7.53 17.29
CA ALA A 260 -24.31 8.21 18.58
C ALA A 260 -22.94 8.70 19.09
N LYS A 261 -21.90 7.85 19.00
CA LYS A 261 -20.53 8.24 19.37
C LYS A 261 -19.95 9.32 18.47
N LEU A 262 -20.19 9.23 17.16
CA LEU A 262 -19.75 10.27 16.21
C LEU A 262 -20.43 11.61 16.49
N ALA A 263 -21.71 11.61 16.87
CA ALA A 263 -22.43 12.82 17.27
C ALA A 263 -21.82 13.47 18.52
N GLU A 264 -21.30 12.67 19.45
CA GLU A 264 -20.56 13.13 20.64
C GLU A 264 -19.11 13.54 20.33
N GLY A 265 -18.65 13.40 19.07
CA GLY A 265 -17.27 13.71 18.67
C GLY A 265 -16.27 12.58 18.99
N ILE A 266 -16.75 11.37 19.26
CA ILE A 266 -15.92 10.21 19.55
C ILE A 266 -15.67 9.44 18.25
N ALA A 267 -14.43 9.43 17.79
CA ALA A 267 -14.02 8.66 16.61
C ALA A 267 -14.07 7.15 16.91
N VAL A 268 -14.62 6.38 15.98
CA VAL A 268 -14.73 4.92 16.07
C VAL A 268 -14.10 4.26 14.86
N ASP A 269 -13.61 3.02 15.04
CA ASP A 269 -13.08 2.26 13.90
C ASP A 269 -14.17 1.93 12.89
N GLY A 270 -13.83 2.06 11.60
CA GLY A 270 -14.74 1.82 10.48
C GLY A 270 -15.72 2.95 10.20
N MET A 271 -15.59 4.11 10.86
CA MET A 271 -16.47 5.26 10.62
C MET A 271 -16.40 5.77 9.17
N GLU A 272 -15.31 5.51 8.46
CA GLU A 272 -15.13 5.84 7.04
C GLU A 272 -16.18 5.13 6.14
N ALA A 273 -16.68 3.97 6.56
CA ALA A 273 -17.76 3.29 5.87
C ALA A 273 -19.08 4.10 5.88
N LEU A 274 -19.24 5.02 6.82
CA LEU A 274 -20.40 5.91 6.92
C LEU A 274 -20.26 7.21 6.09
N LEU A 275 -19.13 7.40 5.40
CA LEU A 275 -18.88 8.58 4.59
C LEU A 275 -20.05 8.93 3.65
N PRO A 276 -20.66 7.97 2.89
CA PRO A 276 -21.75 8.29 1.97
C PRO A 276 -23.00 8.89 2.65
N VAL A 277 -23.26 8.56 3.89
CA VAL A 277 -24.44 9.02 4.63
C VAL A 277 -24.16 10.24 5.51
N LEU A 278 -22.92 10.38 5.96
CA LEU A 278 -22.47 11.53 6.74
C LEU A 278 -22.21 12.76 5.86
N ARG A 279 -21.81 12.55 4.61
CA ARG A 279 -21.61 13.60 3.59
C ARG A 279 -22.28 13.20 2.27
N PRO A 280 -23.59 13.17 2.19
CA PRO A 280 -24.34 12.71 1.02
C PRO A 280 -24.11 13.62 -0.20
N GLY A 281 -23.78 13.00 -1.35
CA GLY A 281 -23.57 13.72 -2.61
C GLY A 281 -22.25 14.48 -2.72
N GLU A 282 -21.40 14.40 -1.71
CA GLU A 282 -20.10 15.10 -1.68
C GLU A 282 -18.91 14.16 -1.95
N HIS A 283 -19.10 13.20 -2.85
CA HIS A 283 -18.00 12.28 -3.18
C HIS A 283 -17.21 12.78 -4.37
N VAL A 284 -15.89 12.68 -4.26
CA VAL A 284 -14.94 12.96 -5.34
C VAL A 284 -14.02 11.77 -5.55
N LEU A 285 -13.51 11.66 -6.77
CA LEU A 285 -12.49 10.68 -7.13
C LEU A 285 -11.10 11.33 -7.19
N LEU A 286 -10.06 10.53 -7.27
CA LEU A 286 -8.70 11.05 -7.44
C LEU A 286 -8.59 11.92 -8.71
N THR A 287 -9.31 11.57 -9.77
CA THR A 287 -9.34 12.33 -11.02
C THR A 287 -9.81 13.77 -10.83
N ASP A 288 -10.74 14.01 -9.90
CA ASP A 288 -11.27 15.34 -9.61
C ASP A 288 -10.26 16.24 -8.86
N GLN A 289 -9.15 15.65 -8.37
CA GLN A 289 -8.10 16.37 -7.65
C GLN A 289 -6.92 16.78 -8.56
N LEU A 290 -6.96 16.38 -9.82
CA LEU A 290 -5.91 16.68 -10.79
C LEU A 290 -6.09 18.07 -11.40
N ALA A 291 -4.99 18.70 -11.76
CA ALA A 291 -5.05 19.91 -12.58
C ALA A 291 -5.73 19.60 -13.93
N GLN A 292 -6.58 20.52 -14.40
CA GLN A 292 -7.32 20.35 -15.66
C GLN A 292 -6.36 20.01 -16.82
N GLY A 293 -6.76 19.06 -17.66
CA GLY A 293 -5.95 18.61 -18.80
C GLY A 293 -4.85 17.60 -18.43
N THR A 294 -4.70 17.20 -17.15
CA THR A 294 -3.75 16.16 -16.77
C THR A 294 -4.16 14.82 -17.39
N PRO A 295 -3.31 14.18 -18.23
CA PRO A 295 -3.61 12.88 -18.81
C PRO A 295 -3.62 11.77 -17.76
N ILE A 296 -4.42 10.73 -18.01
CA ILE A 296 -4.52 9.52 -17.21
C ILE A 296 -4.05 8.35 -18.06
N LEU A 297 -2.91 7.75 -17.70
CA LEU A 297 -2.32 6.62 -18.40
C LEU A 297 -2.64 5.31 -17.69
N LEU A 298 -3.44 4.45 -18.30
CA LEU A 298 -3.72 3.10 -17.82
C LEU A 298 -2.68 2.11 -18.34
N CYS A 299 -1.91 1.51 -17.45
CA CYS A 299 -0.95 0.45 -17.80
C CYS A 299 -1.61 -0.93 -17.68
N ASP A 300 -1.69 -1.68 -18.77
CA ASP A 300 -2.46 -2.92 -18.94
C ASP A 300 -3.96 -2.72 -18.65
N PRO A 301 -4.70 -1.98 -19.49
CA PRO A 301 -6.11 -1.66 -19.27
C PRO A 301 -7.00 -2.90 -19.11
N GLU A 302 -6.66 -4.03 -19.74
CA GLU A 302 -7.38 -5.31 -19.60
C GLU A 302 -7.30 -5.85 -18.17
N LYS A 303 -6.12 -5.80 -17.56
CA LYS A 303 -5.93 -6.19 -16.15
C LYS A 303 -6.64 -5.23 -15.20
N ILE A 304 -6.63 -3.93 -15.52
CA ILE A 304 -7.31 -2.90 -14.73
C ILE A 304 -8.81 -3.15 -14.76
N ARG A 305 -9.43 -3.41 -15.94
CA ARG A 305 -10.85 -3.75 -16.06
C ARG A 305 -11.22 -5.00 -15.27
N THR A 306 -10.43 -6.06 -15.43
CA THR A 306 -10.64 -7.32 -14.67
C THR A 306 -10.58 -7.04 -13.17
N ARG A 307 -9.58 -6.27 -12.72
CA ARG A 307 -9.41 -5.93 -11.31
C ARG A 307 -10.55 -5.06 -10.77
N ALA A 308 -11.04 -4.10 -11.56
CA ALA A 308 -12.19 -3.26 -11.22
C ALA A 308 -13.44 -4.11 -11.00
N ALA A 309 -13.76 -5.00 -11.95
CA ALA A 309 -14.89 -5.92 -11.83
C ALA A 309 -14.77 -6.86 -10.61
N ASP A 310 -13.56 -7.40 -10.34
CA ASP A 310 -13.31 -8.25 -9.18
C ASP A 310 -13.50 -7.48 -7.85
N LEU A 311 -13.09 -6.21 -7.78
CA LEU A 311 -13.27 -5.39 -6.59
C LEU A 311 -14.74 -5.16 -6.27
N ILE A 312 -15.54 -4.80 -7.28
CA ILE A 312 -16.98 -4.58 -7.14
C ILE A 312 -17.68 -5.88 -6.74
N LYS A 313 -17.38 -6.97 -7.42
CA LYS A 313 -17.93 -8.30 -7.13
C LYS A 313 -17.56 -8.76 -5.72
N THR A 314 -16.28 -8.69 -5.33
CA THR A 314 -15.81 -9.06 -3.99
C THR A 314 -16.47 -8.18 -2.92
N GLY A 315 -16.63 -6.88 -3.20
CA GLY A 315 -17.35 -5.95 -2.33
C GLY A 315 -18.78 -6.41 -2.07
N SER A 316 -19.52 -6.73 -3.12
CA SER A 316 -20.91 -7.20 -3.03
C SER A 316 -21.01 -8.56 -2.31
N GLU A 317 -20.14 -9.52 -2.64
CA GLU A 317 -20.13 -10.85 -2.00
C GLU A 317 -19.81 -10.74 -0.50
N PHE A 318 -18.90 -9.86 -0.13
CA PHE A 318 -18.56 -9.64 1.28
C PHE A 318 -19.73 -8.98 2.04
N LEU A 319 -20.39 -8.03 1.42
CA LEU A 319 -21.58 -7.37 2.00
C LEU A 319 -22.69 -8.39 2.24
N GLU A 320 -23.02 -9.23 1.24
CA GLU A 320 -24.03 -10.30 1.36
C GLU A 320 -23.67 -11.32 2.46
N ALA A 321 -22.40 -11.75 2.52
CA ALA A 321 -21.94 -12.70 3.55
C ALA A 321 -22.04 -12.11 4.96
N SER A 322 -21.72 -10.84 5.12
CA SER A 322 -21.81 -10.12 6.38
C SER A 322 -23.26 -9.96 6.85
N TRP A 323 -24.21 -9.76 5.92
CA TRP A 323 -25.64 -9.76 6.21
C TRP A 323 -26.16 -11.12 6.69
N SER A 324 -25.71 -12.19 6.03
CA SER A 324 -26.06 -13.55 6.46
C SER A 324 -25.56 -13.85 7.87
N ALA A 325 -24.37 -13.38 8.21
CA ALA A 325 -23.79 -13.50 9.55
C ALA A 325 -24.57 -12.69 10.60
N ALA A 326 -25.03 -11.50 10.24
CA ALA A 326 -25.87 -10.65 11.10
C ALA A 326 -27.21 -11.28 11.41
N ALA A 327 -27.85 -11.93 10.44
CA ALA A 327 -29.10 -12.64 10.62
C ALA A 327 -28.97 -13.84 11.59
N MET A 328 -27.76 -14.34 11.83
CA MET A 328 -27.44 -15.40 12.79
C MET A 328 -27.01 -14.88 14.18
N GLY A 329 -27.13 -13.58 14.44
CA GLY A 329 -26.82 -12.98 15.75
C GLY A 329 -25.36 -12.54 15.94
N THR A 330 -24.59 -12.47 14.86
CA THR A 330 -23.28 -11.80 14.87
C THR A 330 -23.45 -10.31 14.52
N ASP A 331 -22.50 -9.48 14.90
CA ASP A 331 -22.56 -8.03 14.63
C ASP A 331 -22.74 -7.74 13.13
N ALA A 332 -23.86 -7.09 12.77
CA ALA A 332 -24.14 -6.69 11.39
C ALA A 332 -23.08 -5.71 10.88
N PRO A 333 -22.55 -5.87 9.65
CA PRO A 333 -21.75 -4.84 9.02
C PRO A 333 -22.61 -3.60 8.77
N VAL A 334 -21.95 -2.47 8.57
CA VAL A 334 -22.61 -1.26 8.14
C VAL A 334 -23.21 -1.52 6.76
N ASP A 335 -24.55 -1.57 6.66
CA ASP A 335 -25.23 -1.64 5.37
C ASP A 335 -25.23 -0.27 4.71
N VAL A 336 -24.22 -0.02 3.91
CA VAL A 336 -24.09 1.22 3.16
C VAL A 336 -25.24 1.37 2.15
N ALA A 337 -25.81 0.27 1.66
CA ALA A 337 -26.95 0.31 0.73
C ALA A 337 -28.23 0.85 1.40
N GLN A 338 -28.48 0.54 2.70
CA GLN A 338 -29.59 1.13 3.44
C GLN A 338 -29.52 2.65 3.54
N PHE A 339 -28.30 3.20 3.50
CA PHE A 339 -28.06 4.63 3.56
C PHE A 339 -27.83 5.25 2.17
N GLY A 340 -28.04 4.49 1.08
CA GLY A 340 -27.88 4.97 -0.30
C GLY A 340 -26.43 5.19 -0.72
N GLY A 341 -25.48 4.63 0.04
CA GLY A 341 -24.05 4.72 -0.29
C GLY A 341 -23.61 3.61 -1.23
N SER A 342 -22.59 3.89 -2.05
CA SER A 342 -21.92 2.92 -2.91
C SER A 342 -20.51 2.62 -2.40
N GLY A 343 -20.02 1.43 -2.70
CA GLY A 343 -18.63 1.07 -2.46
C GLY A 343 -17.67 1.71 -3.47
N PHE A 344 -17.10 0.92 -4.37
CA PHE A 344 -16.27 1.43 -5.45
C PHE A 344 -17.11 1.96 -6.61
N ALA A 345 -16.61 3.00 -7.31
CA ALA A 345 -17.18 3.47 -8.56
C ALA A 345 -16.90 2.47 -9.70
N GLU A 346 -17.79 2.43 -10.69
CA GLU A 346 -17.53 1.67 -11.92
C GLU A 346 -16.41 2.34 -12.73
N LEU A 347 -15.58 1.54 -13.40
CA LEU A 347 -14.47 2.09 -14.18
C LEU A 347 -14.95 3.01 -15.32
N ASP A 348 -16.07 2.66 -15.95
CA ASP A 348 -16.65 3.43 -17.05
C ASP A 348 -17.20 4.78 -16.54
N ASP A 349 -17.74 4.82 -15.32
CA ASP A 349 -18.16 6.07 -14.68
C ASP A 349 -16.97 6.97 -14.36
N VAL A 350 -15.85 6.40 -13.92
CA VAL A 350 -14.60 7.14 -13.69
C VAL A 350 -14.05 7.70 -15.00
N GLN A 351 -14.07 6.94 -16.10
CA GLN A 351 -13.66 7.42 -17.41
C GLN A 351 -14.55 8.55 -17.91
N ALA A 352 -15.88 8.42 -17.74
CA ALA A 352 -16.84 9.46 -18.12
C ALA A 352 -16.64 10.73 -17.29
N ALA A 353 -16.40 10.59 -15.97
CA ALA A 353 -16.09 11.72 -15.09
C ALA A 353 -14.77 12.42 -15.48
N ALA A 354 -13.72 11.64 -15.76
CA ALA A 354 -12.45 12.16 -16.23
C ALA A 354 -12.59 12.93 -17.56
N ALA A 355 -13.32 12.38 -18.53
CA ALA A 355 -13.60 13.06 -19.80
C ALA A 355 -14.37 14.37 -19.59
N LYS A 356 -15.36 14.39 -18.70
CA LYS A 356 -16.10 15.60 -18.32
C LYS A 356 -15.20 16.65 -17.64
N GLY A 357 -14.21 16.20 -16.85
CA GLY A 357 -13.18 17.04 -16.24
C GLY A 357 -12.12 17.52 -17.23
N GLY A 358 -12.16 17.06 -18.50
CA GLY A 358 -11.19 17.44 -19.54
C GLY A 358 -9.86 16.69 -19.42
N HIS A 359 -9.84 15.52 -18.78
CA HIS A 359 -8.66 14.67 -18.63
C HIS A 359 -8.56 13.67 -19.78
N PRO A 360 -7.47 13.70 -20.59
CA PRO A 360 -7.23 12.70 -21.61
C PRO A 360 -7.09 11.30 -20.99
N TRP A 361 -7.66 10.30 -21.67
CA TRP A 361 -7.64 8.90 -21.22
C TRP A 361 -6.79 8.05 -22.14
N TRP A 362 -5.57 7.74 -21.71
CA TRP A 362 -4.57 7.05 -22.51
C TRP A 362 -4.34 5.64 -22.00
N THR A 363 -3.98 4.72 -22.88
CA THR A 363 -3.72 3.34 -22.51
C THR A 363 -2.38 2.85 -23.03
N LEU A 364 -1.70 2.00 -22.25
CA LEU A 364 -0.56 1.21 -22.68
C LEU A 364 -0.90 -0.26 -22.52
N SER A 365 -1.17 -0.93 -23.63
CA SER A 365 -1.56 -2.35 -23.70
C SER A 365 -0.48 -3.19 -24.38
N GLN A 366 -0.51 -4.50 -24.13
CA GLN A 366 0.27 -5.48 -24.89
C GLN A 366 -0.51 -6.01 -26.10
N LEU A 367 -1.81 -5.67 -26.19
CA LEU A 367 -2.69 -6.05 -27.28
C LEU A 367 -2.80 -4.90 -28.28
N SER A 368 -2.62 -5.20 -29.56
CA SER A 368 -2.74 -4.23 -30.64
C SER A 368 -4.19 -4.09 -31.11
N ASP A 369 -4.60 -2.89 -31.44
CA ASP A 369 -5.81 -2.60 -32.20
C ASP A 369 -5.47 -1.75 -33.43
N GLU A 370 -6.45 -1.55 -34.35
CA GLU A 370 -6.23 -0.84 -35.62
C GLU A 370 -5.87 0.65 -35.45
N SER A 371 -6.16 1.25 -34.29
CA SER A 371 -5.96 2.68 -34.00
C SER A 371 -4.72 2.94 -33.13
N ALA A 372 -4.04 1.90 -32.67
CA ALA A 372 -2.98 2.00 -31.68
C ALA A 372 -1.64 2.45 -32.29
N VAL A 373 -0.90 3.25 -31.53
CA VAL A 373 0.50 3.59 -31.81
C VAL A 373 1.41 2.49 -31.30
N GLU A 374 1.98 1.70 -32.20
CA GLU A 374 2.95 0.67 -31.84
C GLU A 374 4.31 1.28 -31.50
N LEU A 375 4.81 0.91 -30.32
CA LEU A 375 6.13 1.32 -29.86
C LEU A 375 7.18 0.27 -30.25
N ASP A 376 8.24 0.68 -30.98
CA ASP A 376 9.37 -0.22 -31.25
C ASP A 376 10.22 -0.43 -30.00
N ILE A 377 9.60 -1.10 -29.04
CA ILE A 377 10.16 -1.49 -27.75
C ILE A 377 9.87 -2.97 -27.54
N ARG A 378 10.84 -3.73 -27.09
CA ARG A 378 10.69 -5.16 -26.83
C ARG A 378 11.09 -5.48 -25.40
N ALA A 379 10.43 -6.49 -24.80
CA ALA A 379 10.88 -7.02 -23.52
C ALA A 379 12.27 -7.66 -23.70
N ALA A 380 13.14 -7.49 -22.72
CA ALA A 380 14.42 -8.15 -22.71
C ALA A 380 14.27 -9.67 -22.51
N PRO A 381 15.19 -10.50 -23.01
CA PRO A 381 15.23 -11.92 -22.70
C PRO A 381 15.44 -12.11 -21.20
N SER A 382 14.74 -13.08 -20.62
CA SER A 382 14.80 -13.37 -19.19
C SER A 382 15.01 -14.87 -18.96
N ALA A 383 15.83 -15.21 -18.00
CA ALA A 383 16.06 -16.58 -17.53
C ALA A 383 14.87 -17.14 -16.71
N ARG A 384 13.75 -16.41 -16.62
CA ARG A 384 12.52 -16.88 -15.96
C ARG A 384 11.97 -18.12 -16.64
N GLY A 385 11.99 -19.25 -15.95
CA GLY A 385 11.45 -20.52 -16.45
C GLY A 385 12.45 -21.44 -17.15
N HIS A 386 13.64 -20.97 -17.49
CA HIS A 386 14.70 -21.78 -18.06
C HIS A 386 16.00 -21.47 -17.30
N GLN A 387 16.40 -22.34 -16.37
CA GLN A 387 17.57 -22.14 -15.50
C GLN A 387 18.93 -22.09 -16.25
N HIS A 388 18.94 -22.07 -17.58
CA HIS A 388 20.12 -22.43 -18.36
C HIS A 388 20.64 -21.33 -19.28
N ASP A 389 20.12 -20.10 -19.24
CA ASP A 389 20.45 -19.12 -20.30
C ASP A 389 21.08 -17.80 -19.82
N ILE A 390 21.64 -17.78 -18.60
CA ILE A 390 22.41 -16.60 -18.15
C ILE A 390 23.61 -16.37 -19.08
N ASP A 391 24.29 -17.46 -19.46
CA ASP A 391 25.44 -17.39 -20.37
C ASP A 391 25.00 -16.94 -21.78
N GLY A 392 23.80 -17.33 -22.23
CA GLY A 392 23.19 -16.84 -23.47
C GLY A 392 22.88 -15.35 -23.41
N ILE A 393 22.37 -14.84 -22.28
CA ILE A 393 22.14 -13.39 -22.08
C ILE A 393 23.49 -12.64 -22.10
N PHE A 394 24.54 -13.14 -21.44
CA PHE A 394 25.87 -12.52 -21.47
C PHE A 394 26.48 -12.55 -22.87
N ALA A 395 26.34 -13.65 -23.60
CA ALA A 395 26.76 -13.74 -24.99
C ALA A 395 26.04 -12.71 -25.89
N MET A 396 24.76 -12.54 -25.70
CA MET A 396 23.94 -11.53 -26.40
C MET A 396 24.42 -10.11 -26.07
N LEU A 397 24.67 -9.79 -24.79
CA LEU A 397 25.20 -8.48 -24.37
C LEU A 397 26.54 -8.21 -25.00
N ARG A 398 27.46 -9.21 -24.98
CA ARG A 398 28.77 -9.12 -25.63
C ARG A 398 28.65 -8.86 -27.13
N ALA A 399 27.84 -9.63 -27.83
CA ALA A 399 27.61 -9.43 -29.26
C ALA A 399 27.08 -8.03 -29.55
N HIS A 400 26.11 -7.57 -28.74
CA HIS A 400 25.48 -6.26 -28.90
C HIS A 400 26.48 -5.10 -28.74
N VAL A 401 27.29 -5.11 -27.69
CA VAL A 401 28.30 -4.03 -27.49
C VAL A 401 29.43 -4.10 -28.53
N THR A 402 29.79 -5.31 -29.02
CA THR A 402 30.80 -5.48 -30.07
C THR A 402 30.32 -4.94 -31.42
N THR A 403 29.03 -5.00 -31.70
CA THR A 403 28.40 -4.44 -32.92
C THR A 403 28.10 -2.93 -32.81
N GLY A 404 28.53 -2.26 -31.73
CA GLY A 404 28.38 -0.82 -31.54
C GLY A 404 27.05 -0.45 -30.86
N GLY A 405 26.37 -1.40 -30.22
CA GLY A 405 25.20 -1.13 -29.40
C GLY A 405 25.57 -0.71 -27.97
N TYR A 406 24.61 -0.15 -27.26
CA TYR A 406 24.69 0.20 -25.84
C TYR A 406 24.02 -0.87 -24.99
N ALA A 407 24.69 -1.33 -23.95
CA ALA A 407 24.14 -2.29 -23.02
C ALA A 407 24.27 -1.80 -21.57
N VAL A 408 23.19 -1.96 -20.80
CA VAL A 408 23.15 -1.62 -19.37
C VAL A 408 22.56 -2.79 -18.60
N VAL A 409 23.20 -3.17 -17.50
CA VAL A 409 22.63 -4.10 -16.52
C VAL A 409 22.28 -3.31 -15.27
N VAL A 410 21.02 -3.42 -14.81
CA VAL A 410 20.53 -2.76 -13.61
C VAL A 410 20.43 -3.77 -12.49
N ALA A 411 21.11 -3.51 -11.38
CA ALA A 411 21.09 -4.33 -10.18
C ALA A 411 20.55 -3.55 -8.99
N PRO A 412 19.79 -4.18 -8.06
CA PRO A 412 19.13 -3.47 -6.95
C PRO A 412 20.12 -3.00 -5.88
N GLY A 413 21.29 -3.60 -5.75
CA GLY A 413 22.28 -3.30 -4.72
C GLY A 413 23.70 -3.20 -5.24
N ALA A 414 24.56 -2.43 -4.56
CA ALA A 414 25.94 -2.26 -4.93
C ALA A 414 26.73 -3.59 -4.96
N GLY A 415 26.52 -4.47 -3.97
CA GLY A 415 27.18 -5.77 -3.92
C GLY A 415 26.78 -6.69 -5.08
N THR A 416 25.51 -6.63 -5.49
CA THR A 416 25.02 -7.37 -6.67
C THR A 416 25.59 -6.78 -7.96
N ALA A 417 25.64 -5.45 -8.07
CA ALA A 417 26.21 -4.78 -9.22
C ALA A 417 27.70 -5.16 -9.43
N HIS A 418 28.50 -5.20 -8.36
CA HIS A 418 29.90 -5.65 -8.45
C HIS A 418 30.01 -7.11 -8.90
N ARG A 419 29.18 -8.01 -8.35
CA ARG A 419 29.16 -9.42 -8.80
C ARG A 419 28.80 -9.58 -10.28
N VAL A 420 27.86 -8.75 -10.78
CA VAL A 420 27.53 -8.75 -12.22
C VAL A 420 28.70 -8.32 -13.06
N VAL A 421 29.47 -7.29 -12.65
CA VAL A 421 30.72 -6.89 -13.35
C VAL A 421 31.73 -8.03 -13.38
N GLU A 422 31.96 -8.71 -12.25
CA GLU A 422 32.88 -9.86 -12.16
C GLU A 422 32.44 -11.01 -13.07
N ARG A 423 31.16 -11.38 -13.06
CA ARG A 423 30.60 -12.43 -13.91
C ARG A 423 30.68 -12.11 -15.40
N LEU A 424 30.45 -10.86 -15.79
CA LEU A 424 30.62 -10.43 -17.18
C LEU A 424 32.07 -10.52 -17.61
N ALA A 425 33.01 -10.14 -16.73
CA ALA A 425 34.43 -10.27 -16.99
C ALA A 425 34.89 -11.75 -17.13
N GLU A 426 34.36 -12.66 -16.31
CA GLU A 426 34.59 -14.11 -16.43
C GLU A 426 34.09 -14.67 -17.77
N CYS A 427 33.12 -14.03 -18.40
CA CYS A 427 32.58 -14.38 -19.71
C CYS A 427 33.18 -13.55 -20.87
N ASP A 428 34.40 -13.01 -20.71
CA ASP A 428 35.09 -12.18 -21.70
C ASP A 428 34.24 -10.99 -22.22
N THR A 429 33.37 -10.44 -21.37
CA THR A 429 32.50 -9.31 -21.71
C THR A 429 32.96 -8.07 -20.95
N PRO A 430 33.46 -7.03 -21.64
CA PRO A 430 33.88 -5.79 -20.99
C PRO A 430 32.73 -5.16 -20.23
N ALA A 431 32.90 -4.94 -18.93
CA ALA A 431 31.88 -4.35 -18.07
C ALA A 431 32.48 -3.36 -17.07
N ALA A 432 31.76 -2.32 -16.74
CA ALA A 432 32.17 -1.33 -15.76
C ALA A 432 30.98 -0.78 -15.00
N MET A 433 31.21 -0.37 -13.74
CA MET A 433 30.18 0.37 -12.97
C MET A 433 29.86 1.68 -13.68
N LEU A 434 28.59 1.98 -13.78
CA LEU A 434 28.05 3.22 -14.33
C LEU A 434 27.52 4.09 -13.19
N GLU A 435 27.98 5.33 -13.12
CA GLU A 435 27.47 6.29 -12.17
C GLU A 435 26.06 6.76 -12.56
N SER A 436 25.25 7.12 -11.56
CA SER A 436 23.91 7.66 -11.81
C SER A 436 23.99 8.93 -12.67
N GLY A 437 23.19 9.00 -13.73
CA GLY A 437 23.21 10.11 -14.68
C GLY A 437 24.30 10.03 -15.77
N ALA A 438 25.25 9.08 -15.69
CA ALA A 438 26.24 8.89 -16.73
C ALA A 438 25.66 8.14 -17.95
N ALA A 439 26.13 8.48 -19.15
CA ALA A 439 25.77 7.75 -20.35
C ALA A 439 26.57 6.44 -20.48
N PRO A 440 25.96 5.34 -20.96
CA PRO A 440 26.68 4.11 -21.26
C PRO A 440 27.72 4.35 -22.37
N LYS A 441 28.81 3.61 -22.31
CA LYS A 441 29.90 3.71 -23.28
C LYS A 441 29.81 2.59 -24.32
N LEU A 442 30.24 2.89 -25.55
CA LEU A 442 30.34 1.88 -26.60
C LEU A 442 31.40 0.81 -26.23
N GLY A 443 31.12 -0.44 -26.57
CA GLY A 443 32.06 -1.55 -26.33
C GLY A 443 32.11 -2.04 -24.89
N VAL A 444 31.37 -1.45 -23.96
CA VAL A 444 31.38 -1.80 -22.53
C VAL A 444 29.95 -1.91 -22.01
N VAL A 445 29.65 -2.98 -21.30
CA VAL A 445 28.39 -3.12 -20.58
C VAL A 445 28.45 -2.25 -19.32
N GLY A 446 27.56 -1.26 -19.24
CA GLY A 446 27.42 -0.43 -18.04
C GLY A 446 26.62 -1.17 -16.97
N VAL A 447 27.11 -1.25 -15.73
CA VAL A 447 26.36 -1.84 -14.63
C VAL A 447 25.94 -0.73 -13.66
N LEU A 448 24.63 -0.55 -13.51
CA LEU A 448 24.01 0.54 -12.74
C LEU A 448 23.26 -0.03 -11.52
N LYS A 449 23.38 0.66 -10.38
CA LYS A 449 22.50 0.41 -9.25
C LYS A 449 21.16 1.14 -9.47
N GLY A 450 20.04 0.43 -9.42
CA GLY A 450 18.72 1.03 -9.57
C GLY A 450 17.57 0.05 -9.30
N PRO A 451 16.34 0.57 -9.19
CA PRO A 451 15.17 -0.22 -8.82
C PRO A 451 14.40 -0.82 -10.03
N LEU A 452 15.01 -0.91 -11.21
CA LEU A 452 14.34 -1.45 -12.40
C LEU A 452 14.05 -2.95 -12.27
N HIS A 453 12.82 -3.35 -12.58
CA HIS A 453 12.33 -4.71 -12.37
C HIS A 453 12.33 -5.57 -13.63
N ASP A 454 12.02 -5.00 -14.77
CA ASP A 454 11.93 -5.71 -16.05
C ASP A 454 12.80 -5.03 -17.12
N GLY A 455 13.60 -5.81 -17.81
CA GLY A 455 14.50 -5.31 -18.83
C GLY A 455 13.82 -4.98 -20.15
N VAL A 456 14.48 -4.21 -21.00
CA VAL A 456 13.91 -3.70 -22.24
C VAL A 456 14.97 -3.60 -23.34
N ILE A 457 14.52 -3.81 -24.58
CA ILE A 457 15.30 -3.54 -25.79
C ILE A 457 14.65 -2.38 -26.53
N ILE A 458 15.41 -1.35 -26.83
CA ILE A 458 14.96 -0.16 -27.59
C ILE A 458 15.79 -0.09 -28.87
N PRO A 459 15.32 -0.71 -29.97
CA PRO A 459 16.11 -0.84 -31.22
C PRO A 459 16.52 0.52 -31.78
N GLY A 460 15.60 1.50 -31.81
CA GLY A 460 15.87 2.84 -32.31
C GLY A 460 16.95 3.62 -31.55
N ALA A 461 17.28 3.22 -30.31
CA ALA A 461 18.39 3.75 -29.52
C ALA A 461 19.60 2.81 -29.52
N THR A 462 19.55 1.67 -30.21
CA THR A 462 20.51 0.57 -30.09
C THR A 462 20.84 0.21 -28.64
N LEU A 463 19.84 0.26 -27.75
CA LEU A 463 19.99 0.10 -26.32
C LEU A 463 19.35 -1.20 -25.84
N VAL A 464 20.10 -1.97 -25.09
CA VAL A 464 19.64 -3.13 -24.35
C VAL A 464 19.81 -2.87 -22.85
N VAL A 465 18.71 -2.99 -22.09
CA VAL A 465 18.73 -2.91 -20.64
C VAL A 465 18.29 -4.25 -20.09
N ILE A 466 19.11 -4.87 -19.26
CA ILE A 466 18.84 -6.13 -18.57
C ILE A 466 18.78 -5.85 -17.07
N THR A 467 17.93 -6.55 -16.35
CA THR A 467 17.87 -6.45 -14.90
C THR A 467 18.43 -7.69 -14.22
N GLU A 468 18.76 -7.59 -12.93
CA GLU A 468 19.12 -8.78 -12.14
C GLU A 468 18.00 -9.83 -12.17
N THR A 469 16.74 -9.38 -12.18
CA THR A 469 15.56 -10.25 -12.27
C THR A 469 15.56 -11.06 -13.57
N ASP A 470 15.99 -10.47 -14.67
CA ASP A 470 16.11 -11.16 -15.96
C ASP A 470 17.25 -12.20 -15.93
N LEU A 471 18.34 -11.90 -15.24
CA LEU A 471 19.47 -12.82 -15.10
C LEU A 471 19.17 -13.99 -14.15
N THR A 472 18.52 -13.74 -13.01
CA THR A 472 18.35 -14.73 -11.96
C THR A 472 17.01 -15.46 -12.00
N GLY A 473 16.04 -14.94 -12.73
CA GLY A 473 14.66 -15.45 -12.78
C GLY A 473 13.87 -15.25 -11.48
N SER A 474 14.50 -14.76 -10.41
CA SER A 474 13.87 -14.53 -9.13
C SER A 474 13.77 -13.02 -8.84
N ARG A 475 12.60 -12.56 -8.42
CA ARG A 475 12.47 -11.22 -7.85
C ARG A 475 13.10 -11.21 -6.45
N VAL A 476 14.36 -10.79 -6.36
CA VAL A 476 14.91 -10.34 -5.09
C VAL A 476 14.17 -9.05 -4.76
N ALA A 477 13.41 -9.02 -3.68
CA ALA A 477 12.82 -7.78 -3.20
C ALA A 477 13.96 -6.78 -3.01
N ALA A 478 13.95 -5.71 -3.79
CA ALA A 478 14.91 -4.63 -3.62
C ALA A 478 14.68 -4.02 -2.24
N VAL A 479 15.49 -4.42 -1.27
CA VAL A 479 15.54 -3.82 0.05
C VAL A 479 16.46 -2.62 -0.06
N GLU A 480 15.98 -1.54 -0.67
CA GLU A 480 16.60 -0.24 -0.53
C GLU A 480 15.59 0.87 -0.81
N GLY A 481 15.42 1.66 0.17
CA GLY A 481 14.49 2.76 0.31
C GLY A 481 13.59 2.43 1.48
N LYS A 482 13.68 3.26 2.51
CA LYS A 482 12.83 3.25 3.70
C LYS A 482 11.36 3.19 3.26
N ARG A 483 10.86 1.98 2.95
CA ARG A 483 9.45 1.75 2.71
C ARG A 483 8.75 1.87 4.05
N LEU A 484 7.86 2.83 4.18
CA LEU A 484 6.73 2.70 5.09
C LEU A 484 6.06 1.37 4.68
N ALA A 485 6.27 0.33 5.49
CA ALA A 485 5.79 -0.99 5.17
C ALA A 485 4.27 -0.93 5.02
N ALA A 486 3.79 -1.13 3.78
CA ALA A 486 2.37 -1.35 3.55
C ALA A 486 1.97 -2.54 4.43
N LYS A 487 1.16 -2.28 5.44
CA LYS A 487 0.74 -3.23 6.45
C LYS A 487 -0.01 -4.36 5.76
N ARG A 488 0.66 -5.49 5.51
CA ARG A 488 -0.06 -6.73 5.19
C ARG A 488 -0.93 -7.06 6.40
N ARG A 489 -2.14 -7.53 6.21
CA ARG A 489 -3.14 -7.89 7.23
C ARG A 489 -2.62 -8.74 8.41
N ASN A 490 -1.39 -9.25 8.33
CA ASN A 490 -0.72 -10.07 9.35
C ASN A 490 0.69 -9.58 9.71
N THR A 491 1.09 -8.38 9.31
CA THR A 491 2.39 -7.84 9.70
C THR A 491 2.32 -7.43 11.17
N VAL A 492 3.27 -7.90 11.94
CA VAL A 492 3.39 -7.54 13.36
C VAL A 492 3.69 -6.06 13.45
N ASP A 493 2.84 -5.32 14.15
CA ASP A 493 3.20 -4.01 14.65
C ASP A 493 4.11 -4.23 15.86
N PRO A 494 5.42 -3.91 15.77
CA PRO A 494 6.36 -4.19 16.85
C PRO A 494 5.98 -3.46 18.14
N LEU A 495 5.27 -2.34 18.02
CA LEU A 495 4.82 -1.53 19.14
C LEU A 495 3.53 -2.06 19.78
N ALA A 496 2.82 -2.98 19.10
CA ALA A 496 1.67 -3.69 19.65
C ALA A 496 2.06 -5.04 20.29
N LEU A 497 3.34 -5.44 20.24
CA LEU A 497 3.83 -6.65 20.90
C LEU A 497 4.09 -6.40 22.37
N THR A 498 3.57 -7.29 23.20
CA THR A 498 3.92 -7.39 24.63
C THR A 498 4.87 -8.57 24.85
N ALA A 499 5.78 -8.42 25.82
CA ALA A 499 6.68 -9.52 26.18
C ALA A 499 5.87 -10.79 26.49
N GLY A 500 6.21 -11.90 25.84
CA GLY A 500 5.49 -13.16 25.92
C GLY A 500 4.59 -13.47 24.71
N ASP A 501 4.31 -12.49 23.86
CA ASP A 501 3.51 -12.71 22.63
C ASP A 501 4.19 -13.70 21.68
N LEU A 502 3.37 -14.55 21.05
CA LEU A 502 3.84 -15.49 20.05
C LEU A 502 3.80 -14.87 18.66
N VAL A 503 4.92 -14.98 17.96
CA VAL A 503 5.08 -14.49 16.58
C VAL A 503 5.56 -15.60 15.66
N VAL A 504 5.22 -15.52 14.40
CA VAL A 504 5.65 -16.47 13.36
C VAL A 504 6.63 -15.77 12.44
N HIS A 505 7.86 -16.26 12.42
CA HIS A 505 8.87 -15.81 11.47
C HIS A 505 8.81 -16.70 10.21
N ASP A 506 8.81 -16.09 9.04
CA ASP A 506 8.66 -16.81 7.77
C ASP A 506 9.66 -17.94 7.57
N GLN A 507 10.91 -17.75 8.00
CA GLN A 507 11.99 -18.74 7.84
C GLN A 507 12.21 -19.62 9.07
N HIS A 508 11.97 -19.09 10.29
CA HIS A 508 12.37 -19.73 11.54
C HIS A 508 11.19 -20.30 12.34
N GLY A 509 9.95 -20.01 11.94
CA GLY A 509 8.77 -20.55 12.60
C GLY A 509 8.33 -19.75 13.81
N ILE A 510 7.70 -20.44 14.78
CA ILE A 510 7.06 -19.82 15.93
C ILE A 510 8.10 -19.50 17.01
N GLY A 511 8.22 -18.23 17.34
CA GLY A 511 9.03 -17.69 18.42
C GLY A 511 8.18 -16.89 19.40
N ARG A 512 8.76 -16.57 20.56
CA ARG A 512 8.17 -15.71 21.58
C ARG A 512 8.88 -14.37 21.59
N PHE A 513 8.15 -13.28 21.52
CA PHE A 513 8.71 -11.94 21.67
C PHE A 513 9.16 -11.71 23.12
N VAL A 514 10.38 -11.24 23.30
CA VAL A 514 10.99 -10.97 24.62
C VAL A 514 11.04 -9.47 24.88
N GLU A 515 11.75 -8.75 24.00
CA GLU A 515 12.02 -7.32 24.17
C GLU A 515 12.48 -6.69 22.84
N MET A 516 12.50 -5.38 22.79
CA MET A 516 13.13 -4.62 21.72
C MET A 516 14.45 -4.03 22.24
N VAL A 517 15.53 -4.18 21.47
CA VAL A 517 16.86 -3.73 21.87
C VAL A 517 17.53 -2.93 20.74
N GLU A 518 18.25 -1.91 21.12
CA GLU A 518 19.15 -1.19 20.21
C GLU A 518 20.55 -1.84 20.23
N ARG A 519 21.13 -2.08 19.05
CA ARG A 519 22.51 -2.59 18.92
C ARG A 519 23.27 -1.82 17.87
N THR A 520 24.55 -1.58 18.15
CA THR A 520 25.46 -1.00 17.16
C THR A 520 26.13 -2.13 16.39
N VAL A 521 25.81 -2.23 15.08
CA VAL A 521 26.41 -3.22 14.19
C VAL A 521 27.04 -2.49 13.00
N GLY A 522 28.33 -2.67 12.79
CA GLY A 522 29.06 -2.01 11.71
C GLY A 522 29.12 -0.48 11.79
N GLY A 523 29.06 0.09 13.01
CA GLY A 523 29.09 1.54 13.26
C GLY A 523 27.73 2.24 13.16
N ALA A 524 26.66 1.56 12.74
CA ALA A 524 25.31 2.09 12.71
C ALA A 524 24.47 1.51 13.87
N ARG A 525 23.73 2.37 14.58
CA ARG A 525 22.76 1.95 15.59
C ARG A 525 21.48 1.47 14.89
N ARG A 526 21.01 0.28 15.30
CA ARG A 526 19.79 -0.32 14.75
C ARG A 526 18.98 -0.96 15.85
N GLU A 527 17.67 -0.90 15.72
CA GLU A 527 16.71 -1.56 16.61
C GLU A 527 16.41 -2.98 16.12
N TYR A 528 16.32 -3.91 17.08
CA TYR A 528 16.04 -5.32 16.84
C TYR A 528 14.93 -5.81 17.77
N LEU A 529 14.02 -6.62 17.22
CA LEU A 529 13.16 -7.46 18.05
C LEU A 529 13.92 -8.71 18.48
N VAL A 530 13.86 -9.02 19.77
CA VAL A 530 14.44 -10.25 20.32
C VAL A 530 13.35 -11.30 20.43
N LEU A 531 13.51 -12.37 19.66
CA LEU A 531 12.61 -13.52 19.66
C LEU A 531 13.29 -14.71 20.30
N GLU A 532 12.61 -15.37 21.22
CA GLU A 532 13.04 -16.58 21.90
C GLU A 532 12.50 -17.81 21.17
N TYR A 533 13.37 -18.79 20.95
CA TYR A 533 13.09 -20.08 20.31
C TYR A 533 13.42 -21.24 21.22
N ALA A 534 12.90 -22.43 20.93
CA ALA A 534 13.28 -23.64 21.65
C ALA A 534 14.76 -23.94 21.44
N SER A 535 15.44 -24.39 22.51
CA SER A 535 16.87 -24.70 22.47
C SER A 535 17.22 -25.70 21.37
N SER A 536 18.25 -25.41 20.59
CA SER A 536 18.83 -26.34 19.60
C SER A 536 19.64 -27.45 20.25
N LYS A 537 20.10 -27.27 21.50
CA LYS A 537 20.90 -28.23 22.27
C LYS A 537 20.11 -28.85 23.44
N ARG A 538 20.16 -30.15 23.62
CA ARG A 538 19.55 -30.83 24.78
C ARG A 538 20.16 -30.32 26.10
N GLY A 539 19.35 -29.67 26.94
CA GLY A 539 19.79 -29.10 28.23
C GLY A 539 20.40 -27.71 28.16
N GLY A 540 20.38 -27.03 27.00
CA GLY A 540 20.80 -25.64 26.84
C GLY A 540 19.65 -24.66 27.12
N GLY A 541 19.99 -23.36 27.35
CA GLY A 541 19.01 -22.28 27.41
C GLY A 541 18.35 -22.03 26.07
N SER A 542 17.24 -21.26 26.05
CA SER A 542 16.53 -20.87 24.83
C SER A 542 17.45 -20.12 23.84
N ASP A 543 17.24 -20.38 22.56
CA ASP A 543 17.97 -19.67 21.50
C ASP A 543 17.28 -18.31 21.20
N LYS A 544 18.07 -17.25 20.97
CA LYS A 544 17.56 -15.91 20.67
C LYS A 544 17.86 -15.51 19.23
N LEU A 545 16.84 -15.02 18.53
CA LEU A 545 16.95 -14.44 17.20
C LEU A 545 16.74 -12.92 17.30
N TYR A 546 17.65 -12.17 16.69
CA TYR A 546 17.56 -10.71 16.60
C TYR A 546 17.04 -10.35 15.21
N VAL A 547 15.81 -9.87 15.12
CA VAL A 547 15.18 -9.46 13.85
C VAL A 547 15.27 -7.96 13.73
N PRO A 548 15.96 -7.44 12.71
CA PRO A 548 16.04 -5.99 12.48
C PRO A 548 14.65 -5.41 12.17
N MET A 549 14.42 -4.16 12.55
CA MET A 549 13.14 -3.46 12.31
C MET A 549 12.80 -3.31 10.82
N ASP A 550 13.78 -3.34 9.94
CA ASP A 550 13.61 -3.33 8.49
C ASP A 550 13.15 -4.69 7.90
N SER A 551 13.16 -5.76 8.72
CA SER A 551 12.77 -7.12 8.33
C SER A 551 11.45 -7.58 8.99
N LEU A 552 10.63 -6.66 9.48
CA LEU A 552 9.34 -6.95 10.12
C LEU A 552 8.29 -7.56 9.19
N ASP A 553 8.45 -7.39 7.90
CA ASP A 553 7.63 -8.05 6.87
C ASP A 553 7.74 -9.58 6.90
N GLN A 554 8.79 -10.12 7.53
CA GLN A 554 8.99 -11.55 7.75
C GLN A 554 8.30 -12.07 9.01
N LEU A 555 7.71 -11.18 9.81
CA LEU A 555 7.01 -11.53 11.05
C LEU A 555 5.50 -11.38 10.88
N SER A 556 4.77 -12.33 11.47
CA SER A 556 3.33 -12.25 11.63
C SER A 556 2.92 -12.65 13.05
N ARG A 557 1.84 -12.08 13.56
CA ARG A 557 1.31 -12.47 14.88
C ARG A 557 0.74 -13.89 14.80
N TYR A 558 1.03 -14.72 15.79
CA TYR A 558 0.42 -16.03 15.87
C TYR A 558 -1.07 -15.90 16.20
N VAL A 559 -1.91 -16.42 15.33
CA VAL A 559 -3.37 -16.42 15.48
C VAL A 559 -3.83 -17.89 15.59
N GLY A 560 -3.76 -18.46 16.78
CA GLY A 560 -4.18 -19.85 17.03
C GLY A 560 -4.76 -20.01 18.43
N GLY A 561 -5.75 -20.91 18.58
CA GLY A 561 -6.49 -21.12 19.83
C GLY A 561 -5.74 -21.91 20.93
N GLN A 562 -4.57 -22.50 20.66
CA GLN A 562 -3.74 -23.22 21.63
C GLN A 562 -2.31 -22.69 21.60
N ALA A 563 -1.65 -22.62 22.75
CA ALA A 563 -0.24 -22.24 22.84
C ALA A 563 0.64 -23.27 22.11
N PRO A 564 1.24 -22.95 20.96
CA PRO A 564 2.07 -23.88 20.23
C PRO A 564 3.42 -24.04 20.90
N ALA A 565 4.10 -25.16 20.64
CA ALA A 565 5.49 -25.31 20.98
C ALA A 565 6.36 -24.37 20.16
N LEU A 566 7.34 -23.72 20.78
CA LEU A 566 8.31 -22.88 20.08
C LEU A 566 9.10 -23.71 19.07
N SER A 567 9.34 -23.16 17.89
CA SER A 567 10.17 -23.78 16.85
C SER A 567 11.65 -23.78 17.26
N ARG A 568 12.47 -24.66 16.63
CA ARG A 568 13.92 -24.67 16.79
C ARG A 568 14.60 -23.93 15.66
N LEU A 569 15.57 -23.08 15.97
CA LEU A 569 16.37 -22.39 14.96
C LEU A 569 17.18 -23.40 14.14
N GLY A 570 17.14 -23.29 12.80
CA GLY A 570 17.90 -24.15 11.88
C GLY A 570 17.35 -25.59 11.70
N GLY A 571 16.18 -25.91 12.28
CA GLY A 571 15.54 -27.23 12.10
C GLY A 571 14.72 -27.33 10.81
N SER A 572 14.60 -28.56 10.26
CA SER A 572 13.72 -28.84 9.11
C SER A 572 12.23 -28.89 9.48
N ASP A 573 11.89 -28.86 10.75
CA ASP A 573 10.51 -29.03 11.26
C ASP A 573 9.57 -27.95 10.76
N TRP A 574 10.04 -26.70 10.69
CA TRP A 574 9.26 -25.58 10.16
C TRP A 574 9.03 -25.67 8.64
N ALA A 575 10.05 -26.05 7.89
CA ALA A 575 9.93 -26.27 6.44
C ALA A 575 8.91 -27.38 6.13
N ASN A 576 8.90 -28.45 6.92
CA ASN A 576 7.94 -29.55 6.81
C ASN A 576 6.52 -29.09 7.18
N THR A 577 6.35 -28.31 8.25
CA THR A 577 5.06 -27.75 8.67
C THR A 577 4.51 -26.81 7.58
N LYS A 578 5.35 -25.95 7.03
CA LYS A 578 5.00 -25.04 5.92
C LYS A 578 4.58 -25.79 4.66
N THR A 579 5.25 -26.90 4.34
CA THR A 579 4.93 -27.77 3.21
C THR A 579 3.60 -28.49 3.41
N LYS A 580 3.33 -29.01 4.61
CA LYS A 580 2.03 -29.62 4.97
C LYS A 580 0.89 -28.61 4.89
N ALA A 581 1.08 -27.41 5.44
CA ALA A 581 0.08 -26.34 5.38
C ALA A 581 -0.21 -25.90 3.94
N ARG A 582 0.82 -25.72 3.11
CA ARG A 582 0.65 -25.40 1.66
C ARG A 582 -0.07 -26.49 0.90
N ARG A 583 0.16 -27.77 1.25
CA ARG A 583 -0.54 -28.91 0.64
C ARG A 583 -2.02 -28.89 1.04
N ALA A 584 -2.33 -28.72 2.33
CA ALA A 584 -3.71 -28.63 2.83
C ALA A 584 -4.49 -27.47 2.19
N VAL A 585 -3.87 -26.29 2.11
CA VAL A 585 -4.48 -25.11 1.43
C VAL A 585 -4.74 -25.40 -0.05
N ARG A 586 -3.82 -26.10 -0.72
CA ARG A 586 -3.97 -26.48 -2.14
C ARG A 586 -5.07 -27.51 -2.35
N GLU A 587 -5.23 -28.47 -1.43
CA GLU A 587 -6.33 -29.45 -1.42
C GLU A 587 -7.67 -28.75 -1.20
N ILE A 588 -7.79 -27.83 -0.23
CA ILE A 588 -9.00 -27.05 0.03
C ILE A 588 -9.35 -26.15 -1.17
N ALA A 589 -8.35 -25.49 -1.75
CA ALA A 589 -8.55 -24.67 -2.95
C ALA A 589 -9.01 -25.53 -4.15
N GLY A 590 -8.45 -26.74 -4.31
CA GLY A 590 -8.89 -27.70 -5.33
C GLY A 590 -10.32 -28.18 -5.12
N GLU A 591 -10.72 -28.45 -3.88
CA GLU A 591 -12.10 -28.83 -3.54
C GLU A 591 -13.07 -27.66 -3.78
N LEU A 592 -12.72 -26.43 -3.40
CA LEU A 592 -13.50 -25.23 -3.68
C LEU A 592 -13.69 -25.01 -5.17
N VAL A 593 -12.62 -25.07 -5.97
CA VAL A 593 -12.69 -24.95 -7.45
C VAL A 593 -13.58 -26.05 -8.04
N SER A 594 -13.45 -27.31 -7.57
CA SER A 594 -14.31 -28.43 -8.00
C SER A 594 -15.77 -28.21 -7.62
N LEU A 595 -16.04 -27.66 -6.44
CA LEU A 595 -17.37 -27.34 -5.94
C LEU A 595 -18.01 -26.21 -6.75
N TYR A 596 -17.24 -25.18 -7.08
CA TYR A 596 -17.65 -24.08 -7.98
C TYR A 596 -17.93 -24.57 -9.39
N ALA A 597 -17.07 -25.41 -9.96
CA ALA A 597 -17.27 -26.00 -11.28
C ALA A 597 -18.53 -26.85 -11.33
N LYS A 598 -18.79 -27.67 -10.30
CA LYS A 598 -20.03 -28.46 -10.17
C LYS A 598 -21.27 -27.57 -10.04
N ARG A 599 -21.17 -26.45 -9.31
CA ARG A 599 -22.25 -25.48 -9.15
C ARG A 599 -22.57 -24.75 -10.45
N GLN A 600 -21.58 -24.38 -11.24
CA GLN A 600 -21.78 -23.80 -12.59
C GLN A 600 -22.32 -24.79 -13.61
N ALA A 601 -21.97 -26.07 -13.50
CA ALA A 601 -22.44 -27.14 -14.40
C ALA A 601 -23.83 -27.67 -14.02
N SER A 602 -24.38 -27.33 -12.84
CA SER A 602 -25.71 -27.77 -12.41
C SER A 602 -26.79 -26.93 -13.08
N PRO A 603 -27.75 -27.54 -13.85
CA PRO A 603 -28.87 -26.79 -14.39
C PRO A 603 -29.70 -26.19 -13.24
N GLY A 604 -29.97 -24.90 -13.32
CA GLY A 604 -30.71 -24.15 -12.29
C GLY A 604 -32.12 -24.75 -12.10
N THR A 605 -32.36 -25.33 -10.92
CA THR A 605 -33.69 -25.73 -10.50
C THR A 605 -34.51 -24.47 -10.21
N ARG A 606 -35.50 -24.20 -11.09
CA ARG A 606 -36.54 -23.22 -10.80
C ARG A 606 -37.26 -23.68 -9.53
N SER A 607 -37.14 -22.90 -8.46
CA SER A 607 -37.94 -23.10 -7.24
C SER A 607 -39.40 -22.99 -7.59
N ALA A 608 -40.15 -24.10 -7.45
CA ALA A 608 -41.58 -24.10 -7.61
C ALA A 608 -42.22 -23.22 -6.55
N ARG A 609 -43.12 -22.32 -6.97
CA ARG A 609 -43.95 -21.50 -6.10
C ARG A 609 -44.64 -22.36 -5.05
N THR A 610 -44.32 -22.12 -3.77
CA THR A 610 -45.03 -22.74 -2.64
C THR A 610 -46.43 -22.16 -2.53
N PRO A 611 -47.49 -22.99 -2.48
CA PRO A 611 -48.85 -22.48 -2.21
C PRO A 611 -48.95 -21.98 -0.77
N ARG A 612 -49.62 -20.85 -0.59
CA ARG A 612 -50.00 -20.30 0.71
C ARG A 612 -50.82 -21.30 1.51
N GLY A 613 -50.31 -21.77 2.62
CA GLY A 613 -51.05 -22.50 3.64
C GLY A 613 -50.32 -22.41 4.97
N ARG A 614 -50.91 -21.64 5.90
CA ARG A 614 -50.46 -21.55 7.29
C ARG A 614 -50.74 -22.88 8.02
N PRO A 615 -49.85 -23.41 8.85
CA PRO A 615 -50.24 -24.16 10.05
C PRO A 615 -49.92 -23.37 11.33
N ARG A 616 -50.98 -23.21 12.14
CA ARG A 616 -50.94 -22.79 13.54
C ARG A 616 -50.14 -23.80 14.37
N TRP A 617 -49.12 -23.35 15.06
CA TRP A 617 -48.47 -24.14 16.12
C TRP A 617 -49.19 -23.91 17.44
N LYS A 618 -49.78 -24.95 18.00
CA LYS A 618 -50.29 -25.00 19.36
C LYS A 618 -49.14 -25.24 20.33
N THR A 619 -48.96 -24.33 21.27
CA THR A 619 -48.16 -24.49 22.47
C THR A 619 -48.66 -25.64 23.33
N ARG A 620 -47.80 -26.57 23.69
CA ARG A 620 -48.04 -27.51 24.79
C ARG A 620 -46.91 -27.35 25.78
N SER A 621 -47.25 -26.75 26.91
CA SER A 621 -46.50 -26.72 28.14
C SER A 621 -46.47 -28.13 28.78
N GLY A 622 -45.31 -28.56 29.23
CA GLY A 622 -45.17 -29.78 30.04
C GLY A 622 -43.77 -29.93 30.55
N THR A 623 -43.54 -29.42 31.74
CA THR A 623 -42.36 -29.72 32.58
C THR A 623 -42.47 -31.12 33.17
N PRO A 624 -41.35 -31.89 33.30
CA PRO A 624 -41.22 -32.89 34.34
C PRO A 624 -40.13 -32.49 35.36
N ARG A 625 -40.52 -32.67 36.64
CA ARG A 625 -39.66 -32.57 37.83
C ARG A 625 -38.73 -33.80 37.95
N PRO A 626 -37.58 -33.66 38.62
CA PRO A 626 -36.67 -34.79 38.87
C PRO A 626 -37.14 -35.58 40.11
N SER A 627 -37.07 -36.92 40.02
CA SER A 627 -37.19 -37.83 41.16
C SER A 627 -35.81 -38.29 41.59
N THR A 628 -35.59 -38.15 42.88
CA THR A 628 -34.53 -38.72 43.73
C THR A 628 -34.58 -40.25 43.79
N SER A 629 -33.45 -40.89 43.63
CA SER A 629 -32.91 -41.97 44.52
C SER A 629 -31.50 -42.34 44.02
#